data_64db6b4ed9d1b8b2f9221a9a826e9b23
#
_entry.id   64db6b4ed9d1b8b2f9221a9a826e9b23
#
_cell.length_a   1.000
_cell.length_b   1.000
_cell.length_c   1.000
_cell.angle_alpha   90.00
_cell.angle_beta   90.00
_cell.angle_gamma   90.00
#
_symmetry.space_group_name_H-M   'P 1'
#
loop_
_entity.id
_entity.type
_entity.pdbx_description
1 polymer ?
#
loop_
_entity_poly.entity_id
_entity_poly.type
_entity_poly.pdbx_seq_one_letter_code
_entity_poly.pdbx_strand_id
1 'polypeptide(L)'
;MSGSDYLQNILIRKACCSETERLNQYNLVKGRLMPIINQWSNGYLEEVFQSGSSAKGTAIKGKSDVDVFISIKSSCDVTLQKIYETLGEAVRQAGYNIRHQNVSIGLKVGNIDVDLVPGKKDPGNTNYHKLYVSKKQSWMQTNVKLQIQNIKNSHRAKFIQLTKIWRDCHRLAFPSMNIELIVLEALRGYSYDTSLTDGFLQVLRYIEDKILDSYLIDPGNSGNIISDDMTFQDKLAVQQKARNSLSQQYWSSVVW
;
A
#
# COMPACT_ATOMS: atom_id res chain seq x y z
N MET A 1 32.57 5.25 -2.18
CA MET A 1 31.31 4.58 -1.79
C MET A 1 30.69 4.05 -3.07
N SER A 2 30.39 2.75 -3.15
CA SER A 2 29.74 2.18 -4.33
C SER A 2 28.29 2.70 -4.45
N GLY A 3 27.71 2.59 -5.66
CA GLY A 3 26.29 2.97 -5.85
C GLY A 3 25.36 2.16 -4.96
N SER A 4 25.63 0.86 -4.79
CA SER A 4 24.83 -0.01 -3.91
C SER A 4 24.95 0.39 -2.43
N ASP A 5 26.13 0.81 -1.96
CA ASP A 5 26.30 1.32 -0.58
C ASP A 5 25.49 2.60 -0.36
N TYR A 6 25.51 3.50 -1.37
CA TYR A 6 24.71 4.73 -1.31
C TYR A 6 23.22 4.43 -1.17
N LEU A 7 22.69 3.57 -2.04
CA LEU A 7 21.28 3.18 -2.03
C LEU A 7 20.90 2.42 -0.74
N GLN A 8 21.79 1.58 -0.22
CA GLN A 8 21.60 0.92 1.08
C GLN A 8 21.50 1.94 2.21
N ASN A 9 22.34 2.98 2.22
CA ASN A 9 22.26 4.05 3.20
C ASN A 9 20.96 4.88 3.09
N ILE A 10 20.45 5.09 1.87
CA ILE A 10 19.13 5.70 1.67
C ILE A 10 18.04 4.83 2.32
N LEU A 11 18.05 3.51 2.09
CA LEU A 11 17.08 2.59 2.71
C LEU A 11 17.17 2.62 4.23
N ILE A 12 18.37 2.58 4.82
CA ILE A 12 18.56 2.63 6.29
C ILE A 12 17.96 3.91 6.89
N ARG A 13 18.11 5.04 6.21
CA ARG A 13 17.59 6.34 6.69
C ARG A 13 16.10 6.53 6.47
N LYS A 14 15.58 6.07 5.34
CA LYS A 14 14.24 6.39 4.83
C LYS A 14 13.25 5.23 4.87
N ALA A 15 13.70 3.98 4.85
CA ALA A 15 12.80 2.85 5.06
C ALA A 15 12.24 2.91 6.48
N CYS A 16 11.02 2.42 6.64
CA CYS A 16 10.38 2.40 7.94
C CYS A 16 11.13 1.43 8.88
N CYS A 17 10.92 1.67 10.15
CA CYS A 17 11.33 0.87 11.29
C CYS A 17 11.34 -0.64 11.02
N SER A 18 12.06 -1.38 11.84
CA SER A 18 12.16 -2.84 11.77
C SER A 18 10.78 -3.52 11.73
N GLU A 19 10.73 -4.76 11.31
CA GLU A 19 9.50 -5.56 11.33
C GLU A 19 8.90 -5.62 12.75
N THR A 20 9.75 -5.74 13.74
CA THR A 20 9.37 -5.75 15.17
C THR A 20 8.68 -4.44 15.56
N GLU A 21 9.24 -3.28 15.20
CA GLU A 21 8.62 -1.98 15.51
C GLU A 21 7.28 -1.80 14.81
N ARG A 22 7.16 -2.21 13.55
CA ARG A 22 5.87 -2.18 12.82
C ARG A 22 4.83 -3.06 13.49
N LEU A 23 5.23 -4.26 13.92
CA LEU A 23 4.35 -5.18 14.62
C LEU A 23 3.91 -4.61 15.99
N ASN A 24 4.83 -4.00 16.71
CA ASN A 24 4.52 -3.35 17.99
C ASN A 24 3.53 -2.19 17.82
N GLN A 25 3.72 -1.34 16.80
CA GLN A 25 2.78 -0.27 16.48
C GLN A 25 1.39 -0.84 16.12
N TYR A 26 1.34 -1.86 15.27
CA TYR A 26 0.08 -2.52 14.93
C TYR A 26 -0.61 -3.12 16.17
N ASN A 27 0.11 -3.83 17.03
CA ASN A 27 -0.44 -4.44 18.25
C ASN A 27 -0.98 -3.38 19.21
N LEU A 28 -0.29 -2.25 19.36
CA LEU A 28 -0.76 -1.12 20.16
C LEU A 28 -2.07 -0.56 19.59
N VAL A 29 -2.12 -0.29 18.30
CA VAL A 29 -3.32 0.21 17.59
C VAL A 29 -4.45 -0.79 17.72
N LYS A 30 -4.19 -2.06 17.44
CA LYS A 30 -5.17 -3.15 17.56
C LYS A 30 -5.72 -3.24 18.97
N GLY A 31 -4.87 -3.21 20.00
CA GLY A 31 -5.30 -3.28 21.40
C GLY A 31 -6.24 -2.14 21.79
N ARG A 32 -6.03 -0.93 21.27
CA ARG A 32 -6.89 0.24 21.53
C ARG A 32 -8.22 0.19 20.79
N LEU A 33 -8.24 -0.35 19.57
CA LEU A 33 -9.42 -0.31 18.70
C LEU A 33 -10.27 -1.59 18.77
N MET A 34 -9.73 -2.72 19.19
CA MET A 34 -10.47 -3.99 19.25
C MET A 34 -11.74 -3.94 20.09
N PRO A 35 -11.79 -3.28 21.29
CA PRO A 35 -13.05 -3.17 22.02
C PRO A 35 -14.16 -2.47 21.22
N ILE A 36 -13.80 -1.39 20.51
CA ILE A 36 -14.73 -0.63 19.66
C ILE A 36 -15.19 -1.48 18.47
N ILE A 37 -14.25 -2.14 17.79
CA ILE A 37 -14.51 -3.00 16.63
C ILE A 37 -15.41 -4.18 17.02
N ASN A 38 -15.15 -4.83 18.17
CA ASN A 38 -15.96 -5.95 18.65
C ASN A 38 -17.40 -5.52 18.97
N GLN A 39 -17.57 -4.39 19.66
CA GLN A 39 -18.89 -3.85 19.98
C GLN A 39 -19.64 -3.46 18.71
N TRP A 40 -18.99 -2.71 17.79
CA TRP A 40 -19.59 -2.27 16.54
C TRP A 40 -20.00 -3.43 15.63
N SER A 41 -19.16 -4.45 15.51
CA SER A 41 -19.41 -5.58 14.60
C SER A 41 -20.55 -6.50 15.04
N ASN A 42 -21.01 -6.40 16.28
CA ASN A 42 -22.17 -7.13 16.82
C ASN A 42 -22.16 -8.63 16.47
N GLY A 43 -21.02 -9.30 16.66
CA GLY A 43 -20.86 -10.74 16.36
C GLY A 43 -20.56 -11.08 14.89
N TYR A 44 -20.59 -10.11 13.98
CA TYR A 44 -20.24 -10.30 12.58
C TYR A 44 -18.75 -10.13 12.26
N LEU A 45 -17.89 -9.87 13.26
CA LEU A 45 -16.46 -9.86 13.04
C LEU A 45 -15.95 -11.24 12.63
N GLU A 46 -15.22 -11.30 11.52
CA GLU A 46 -14.49 -12.51 11.09
C GLU A 46 -13.03 -12.46 11.51
N GLU A 47 -12.34 -11.38 11.17
CA GLU A 47 -10.91 -11.22 11.42
C GLU A 47 -10.49 -9.75 11.41
N VAL A 48 -9.45 -9.40 12.17
CA VAL A 48 -8.74 -8.11 12.07
C VAL A 48 -7.26 -8.38 11.85
N PHE A 49 -6.70 -7.84 10.76
CA PHE A 49 -5.28 -8.04 10.44
C PHE A 49 -4.64 -6.78 9.86
N GLN A 50 -3.30 -6.73 9.96
CA GLN A 50 -2.51 -5.64 9.38
C GLN A 50 -2.53 -5.74 7.86
N SER A 51 -2.68 -4.60 7.18
CA SER A 51 -2.66 -4.49 5.72
C SER A 51 -1.68 -3.41 5.25
N GLY A 52 -1.83 -2.97 4.02
CA GLY A 52 -1.08 -1.87 3.44
C GLY A 52 0.44 -2.10 3.35
N SER A 53 1.18 -1.00 3.31
CA SER A 53 2.63 -1.01 3.09
C SER A 53 3.39 -1.66 4.25
N SER A 54 2.91 -1.52 5.48
CA SER A 54 3.53 -2.12 6.66
C SER A 54 3.45 -3.65 6.63
N ALA A 55 2.30 -4.22 6.28
CA ALA A 55 2.13 -5.67 6.13
C ALA A 55 2.94 -6.25 4.96
N LYS A 56 3.13 -5.48 3.89
CA LYS A 56 3.92 -5.85 2.70
C LYS A 56 5.44 -5.71 2.92
N GLY A 57 5.88 -5.03 3.98
CA GLY A 57 7.31 -4.72 4.21
C GLY A 57 7.85 -3.60 3.31
N THR A 58 6.98 -2.78 2.73
CA THR A 58 7.34 -1.70 1.79
C THR A 58 7.09 -0.30 2.34
N ALA A 59 6.88 -0.18 3.65
CA ALA A 59 6.64 1.08 4.34
C ALA A 59 7.86 2.01 4.31
N ILE A 60 7.61 3.34 4.23
CA ILE A 60 8.61 4.39 4.28
C ILE A 60 8.39 5.24 5.53
N LYS A 61 9.49 5.63 6.17
CA LYS A 61 9.50 6.39 7.42
C LYS A 61 8.77 7.73 7.27
N GLY A 62 7.88 8.00 8.21
CA GLY A 62 7.12 9.26 8.27
C GLY A 62 6.04 9.44 7.21
N LYS A 63 5.75 8.37 6.42
CA LYS A 63 4.74 8.41 5.33
C LYS A 63 3.87 7.17 5.25
N SER A 64 3.95 6.29 6.23
CA SER A 64 3.19 5.05 6.22
C SER A 64 2.30 4.99 7.45
N ASP A 65 1.01 4.94 7.21
CA ASP A 65 0.00 4.73 8.23
C ASP A 65 -0.02 3.25 8.65
N VAL A 66 -0.64 2.97 9.78
CA VAL A 66 -0.96 1.60 10.18
C VAL A 66 -2.30 1.23 9.57
N ASP A 67 -2.27 0.45 8.48
CA ASP A 67 -3.48 -0.02 7.82
C ASP A 67 -4.03 -1.25 8.57
N VAL A 68 -5.28 -1.18 9.00
CA VAL A 68 -6.01 -2.23 9.70
C VAL A 68 -7.19 -2.68 8.85
N PHE A 69 -7.14 -3.91 8.34
CA PHE A 69 -8.25 -4.49 7.61
C PHE A 69 -9.19 -5.20 8.58
N ILE A 70 -10.49 -4.89 8.47
CA ILE A 70 -11.55 -5.44 9.32
C ILE A 70 -12.45 -6.30 8.43
N SER A 71 -12.33 -7.61 8.55
CA SER A 71 -13.15 -8.58 7.81
C SER A 71 -14.46 -8.82 8.53
N ILE A 72 -15.57 -8.54 7.86
CA ILE A 72 -16.94 -8.80 8.32
C ILE A 72 -17.46 -10.05 7.62
N LYS A 73 -18.13 -10.93 8.36
CA LYS A 73 -18.72 -12.18 7.86
C LYS A 73 -19.65 -11.93 6.68
N SER A 74 -19.68 -12.85 5.74
CA SER A 74 -20.59 -12.82 4.58
C SER A 74 -22.06 -12.88 4.98
N SER A 75 -22.38 -13.50 6.15
CA SER A 75 -23.74 -13.59 6.71
C SER A 75 -24.28 -12.26 7.27
N CYS A 76 -23.46 -11.21 7.37
CA CYS A 76 -23.93 -9.89 7.74
C CYS A 76 -24.83 -9.34 6.63
N ASP A 77 -26.08 -9.01 6.93
CA ASP A 77 -27.08 -8.50 6.00
C ASP A 77 -27.02 -6.99 5.77
N VAL A 78 -26.12 -6.30 6.51
CA VAL A 78 -25.91 -4.86 6.40
C VAL A 78 -25.20 -4.49 5.08
N THR A 79 -25.61 -3.38 4.46
CA THR A 79 -24.99 -2.89 3.22
C THR A 79 -23.55 -2.44 3.44
N LEU A 80 -22.71 -2.48 2.39
CA LEU A 80 -21.32 -2.04 2.46
C LEU A 80 -21.17 -0.58 2.88
N GLN A 81 -22.05 0.28 2.37
CA GLN A 81 -22.12 1.68 2.76
C GLN A 81 -22.38 1.83 4.26
N LYS A 82 -23.38 1.12 4.77
CA LYS A 82 -23.74 1.19 6.19
C LYS A 82 -22.63 0.64 7.09
N ILE A 83 -21.95 -0.45 6.68
CA ILE A 83 -20.76 -0.98 7.39
C ILE A 83 -19.69 0.10 7.51
N TYR A 84 -19.37 0.80 6.41
CA TYR A 84 -18.38 1.88 6.37
C TYR A 84 -18.79 3.07 7.26
N GLU A 85 -20.03 3.55 7.12
CA GLU A 85 -20.53 4.72 7.85
C GLU A 85 -20.62 4.46 9.36
N THR A 86 -21.17 3.31 9.75
CA THR A 86 -21.33 2.97 11.17
C THR A 86 -20.02 2.66 11.87
N LEU A 87 -19.00 2.14 11.18
CA LEU A 87 -17.66 2.04 11.73
C LEU A 87 -17.11 3.42 12.06
N GLY A 88 -17.22 4.38 11.14
CA GLY A 88 -16.79 5.76 11.37
C GLY A 88 -17.51 6.38 12.58
N GLU A 89 -18.82 6.16 12.68
CA GLU A 89 -19.60 6.66 13.81
C GLU A 89 -19.18 6.02 15.15
N ALA A 90 -18.99 4.70 15.20
CA ALA A 90 -18.55 4.01 16.40
C ALA A 90 -17.18 4.50 16.89
N VAL A 91 -16.24 4.71 15.98
CA VAL A 91 -14.90 5.25 16.30
C VAL A 91 -15.00 6.70 16.79
N ARG A 92 -15.88 7.52 16.19
CA ARG A 92 -16.12 8.90 16.62
C ARG A 92 -16.73 8.96 18.01
N GLN A 93 -17.72 8.11 18.31
CA GLN A 93 -18.37 8.01 19.63
C GLN A 93 -17.38 7.55 20.71
N ALA A 94 -16.37 6.79 20.34
CA ALA A 94 -15.27 6.41 21.24
C ALA A 94 -14.23 7.54 21.45
N GLY A 95 -14.48 8.75 20.93
CA GLY A 95 -13.66 9.96 21.16
C GLY A 95 -12.53 10.18 20.15
N TYR A 96 -12.48 9.45 19.03
CA TYR A 96 -11.47 9.68 18.00
C TYR A 96 -11.96 10.69 16.95
N ASN A 97 -11.06 11.59 16.52
CA ASN A 97 -11.28 12.41 15.35
C ASN A 97 -11.04 11.58 14.09
N ILE A 98 -12.05 11.45 13.24
CA ILE A 98 -11.99 10.65 12.03
C ILE A 98 -11.93 11.47 10.74
N ARG A 99 -11.36 10.88 9.70
CA ARG A 99 -11.39 11.38 8.32
C ARG A 99 -11.97 10.29 7.42
N HIS A 100 -13.08 10.58 6.76
CA HIS A 100 -13.61 9.68 5.73
C HIS A 100 -12.71 9.73 4.49
N GLN A 101 -12.22 8.58 4.06
CA GLN A 101 -11.42 8.41 2.85
C GLN A 101 -12.20 7.57 1.82
N ASN A 102 -11.57 7.21 0.71
CA ASN A 102 -12.28 6.51 -0.37
C ASN A 102 -12.81 5.12 0.04
N VAL A 103 -12.00 4.34 0.75
CA VAL A 103 -12.36 2.98 1.24
C VAL A 103 -12.04 2.78 2.71
N SER A 104 -11.41 3.74 3.38
CA SER A 104 -10.94 3.66 4.75
C SER A 104 -11.47 4.80 5.63
N ILE A 105 -11.41 4.60 6.92
CA ILE A 105 -11.62 5.61 7.95
C ILE A 105 -10.27 5.93 8.56
N GLY A 106 -9.75 7.13 8.29
CA GLY A 106 -8.50 7.61 8.85
C GLY A 106 -8.71 8.20 10.26
N LEU A 107 -7.80 7.90 11.19
CA LEU A 107 -7.80 8.44 12.56
C LEU A 107 -6.37 8.48 13.11
N LYS A 108 -6.23 8.98 14.35
CA LYS A 108 -4.97 8.89 15.10
C LYS A 108 -5.17 8.10 16.40
N VAL A 109 -4.24 7.17 16.66
CA VAL A 109 -4.10 6.49 17.94
C VAL A 109 -2.80 6.96 18.59
N GLY A 110 -2.91 7.90 19.52
CA GLY A 110 -1.75 8.67 19.99
C GLY A 110 -1.14 9.47 18.83
N ASN A 111 0.14 9.22 18.53
CA ASN A 111 0.86 9.86 17.41
C ASN A 111 0.88 9.00 16.14
N ILE A 112 0.19 7.86 16.12
CA ILE A 112 0.18 6.92 14.99
C ILE A 112 -1.02 7.24 14.10
N ASP A 113 -0.77 7.53 12.83
CA ASP A 113 -1.83 7.60 11.82
C ASP A 113 -2.29 6.19 11.47
N VAL A 114 -3.62 6.00 11.41
CA VAL A 114 -4.27 4.70 11.24
C VAL A 114 -5.36 4.79 10.20
N ASP A 115 -5.41 3.82 9.30
CA ASP A 115 -6.48 3.63 8.34
C ASP A 115 -7.24 2.33 8.61
N LEU A 116 -8.53 2.44 8.96
CA LEU A 116 -9.43 1.29 9.14
C LEU A 116 -10.15 1.00 7.82
N VAL A 117 -9.97 -0.20 7.29
CA VAL A 117 -10.59 -0.63 6.04
C VAL A 117 -11.60 -1.74 6.32
N PRO A 118 -12.91 -1.45 6.39
CA PRO A 118 -13.92 -2.48 6.58
C PRO A 118 -14.23 -3.17 5.24
N GLY A 119 -14.18 -4.51 5.24
CA GLY A 119 -14.53 -5.33 4.08
C GLY A 119 -15.49 -6.44 4.46
N LYS A 120 -16.56 -6.61 3.67
CA LYS A 120 -17.48 -7.75 3.83
C LYS A 120 -16.96 -8.91 2.99
N LYS A 121 -16.74 -10.05 3.65
CA LYS A 121 -16.23 -11.28 3.03
C LYS A 121 -17.23 -11.81 2.00
N ASP A 122 -16.74 -12.29 0.87
CA ASP A 122 -17.58 -13.00 -0.10
C ASP A 122 -17.96 -14.38 0.46
N PRO A 123 -19.14 -14.91 0.09
CA PRO A 123 -19.57 -16.25 0.51
C PRO A 123 -18.56 -17.33 0.10
N GLY A 124 -18.48 -18.40 0.90
CA GLY A 124 -17.59 -19.54 0.66
C GLY A 124 -16.24 -19.41 1.35
N ASN A 125 -15.36 -20.37 1.11
CA ASN A 125 -14.00 -20.40 1.69
C ASN A 125 -13.03 -19.58 0.85
N THR A 126 -13.17 -18.27 0.87
CA THR A 126 -12.37 -17.33 0.07
C THR A 126 -11.80 -16.22 0.95
N ASN A 127 -10.72 -15.56 0.47
CA ASN A 127 -10.17 -14.36 1.06
C ASN A 127 -10.61 -13.08 0.33
N TYR A 128 -11.59 -13.20 -0.58
CA TYR A 128 -12.15 -12.05 -1.27
C TYR A 128 -13.13 -11.30 -0.38
N HIS A 129 -13.12 -9.98 -0.52
CA HIS A 129 -14.00 -9.06 0.22
C HIS A 129 -14.53 -8.00 -0.73
N LYS A 130 -15.70 -7.46 -0.39
CA LYS A 130 -16.28 -6.27 -1.03
C LYS A 130 -16.11 -5.08 -0.09
N LEU A 131 -15.59 -3.97 -0.64
CA LEU A 131 -15.41 -2.69 0.05
C LEU A 131 -16.38 -1.67 -0.51
N TYR A 132 -16.83 -0.75 0.33
CA TYR A 132 -17.51 0.44 -0.14
C TYR A 132 -16.52 1.47 -0.66
N VAL A 133 -16.82 2.05 -1.83
CA VAL A 133 -16.01 3.09 -2.48
C VAL A 133 -16.79 4.41 -2.38
N SER A 134 -16.49 5.22 -1.35
CA SER A 134 -17.30 6.38 -1.00
C SER A 134 -17.37 7.45 -2.09
N LYS A 135 -16.27 7.73 -2.78
CA LYS A 135 -16.22 8.72 -3.88
C LYS A 135 -17.08 8.33 -5.08
N LYS A 136 -17.27 7.04 -5.32
CA LYS A 136 -18.07 6.52 -6.43
C LYS A 136 -19.45 6.06 -6.00
N GLN A 137 -19.75 6.07 -4.69
CA GLN A 137 -20.98 5.48 -4.10
C GLN A 137 -21.27 4.07 -4.63
N SER A 138 -20.22 3.28 -4.75
CA SER A 138 -20.27 1.94 -5.33
C SER A 138 -19.44 0.98 -4.48
N TRP A 139 -19.05 -0.15 -5.05
CA TRP A 139 -18.23 -1.13 -4.37
C TRP A 139 -17.10 -1.63 -5.26
N MET A 140 -16.08 -2.20 -4.64
CA MET A 140 -15.01 -2.92 -5.32
C MET A 140 -14.71 -4.24 -4.60
N GLN A 141 -14.30 -5.24 -5.35
CA GLN A 141 -13.76 -6.47 -4.79
C GLN A 141 -12.26 -6.31 -4.50
N THR A 142 -11.77 -7.00 -3.48
CA THR A 142 -10.34 -7.06 -3.16
C THR A 142 -9.97 -8.39 -2.49
N ASN A 143 -8.70 -8.78 -2.63
CA ASN A 143 -8.10 -9.85 -1.84
C ASN A 143 -6.78 -9.33 -1.25
N VAL A 144 -6.88 -8.68 -0.10
CA VAL A 144 -5.75 -8.03 0.58
C VAL A 144 -4.66 -9.03 0.95
N LYS A 145 -5.02 -10.26 1.36
CA LYS A 145 -4.04 -11.30 1.69
C LYS A 145 -3.21 -11.70 0.46
N LEU A 146 -3.85 -11.81 -0.69
CA LEU A 146 -3.16 -12.12 -1.95
C LEU A 146 -2.22 -10.97 -2.38
N GLN A 147 -2.67 -9.72 -2.24
CA GLN A 147 -1.82 -8.55 -2.51
C GLN A 147 -0.57 -8.55 -1.60
N ILE A 148 -0.73 -8.85 -0.30
CA ILE A 148 0.39 -8.94 0.64
C ILE A 148 1.35 -10.08 0.25
N GLN A 149 0.82 -11.27 -0.04
CA GLN A 149 1.61 -12.44 -0.43
C GLN A 149 2.39 -12.20 -1.72
N ASN A 150 1.77 -11.57 -2.72
CA ASN A 150 2.40 -11.25 -3.99
C ASN A 150 3.67 -10.40 -3.79
N ILE A 151 3.60 -9.38 -2.94
CA ILE A 151 4.77 -8.54 -2.65
C ILE A 151 5.81 -9.28 -1.80
N LYS A 152 5.39 -9.97 -0.72
CA LYS A 152 6.32 -10.70 0.15
C LYS A 152 7.08 -11.78 -0.62
N ASN A 153 6.39 -12.58 -1.42
CA ASN A 153 6.97 -13.69 -2.19
C ASN A 153 7.89 -13.20 -3.32
N SER A 154 7.74 -11.95 -3.76
CA SER A 154 8.61 -11.38 -4.79
C SER A 154 10.03 -11.10 -4.30
N HIS A 155 10.25 -10.94 -3.00
CA HIS A 155 11.51 -10.48 -2.39
C HIS A 155 12.02 -9.13 -2.94
N ARG A 156 11.11 -8.29 -3.50
CA ARG A 156 11.45 -6.99 -4.13
C ARG A 156 11.18 -5.78 -3.24
N ALA A 157 10.91 -5.96 -1.95
CA ALA A 157 10.54 -4.89 -1.02
C ALA A 157 11.52 -3.70 -1.03
N LYS A 158 12.84 -3.96 -1.07
CA LYS A 158 13.87 -2.90 -1.12
C LYS A 158 13.76 -2.02 -2.37
N PHE A 159 13.50 -2.62 -3.52
CA PHE A 159 13.33 -1.88 -4.78
C PHE A 159 12.04 -1.07 -4.79
N ILE A 160 10.95 -1.62 -4.22
CA ILE A 160 9.69 -0.90 -4.03
C ILE A 160 9.90 0.30 -3.12
N GLN A 161 10.60 0.14 -1.99
CA GLN A 161 10.94 1.24 -1.08
C GLN A 161 11.78 2.31 -1.78
N LEU A 162 12.85 1.93 -2.51
CA LEU A 162 13.67 2.87 -3.28
C LEU A 162 12.84 3.66 -4.29
N THR A 163 11.96 3.00 -5.02
CA THR A 163 11.09 3.65 -6.01
C THR A 163 10.08 4.60 -5.35
N LYS A 164 9.53 4.22 -4.18
CA LYS A 164 8.67 5.12 -3.39
C LYS A 164 9.45 6.35 -2.89
N ILE A 165 10.68 6.16 -2.40
CA ILE A 165 11.54 7.26 -1.96
C ILE A 165 11.88 8.17 -3.15
N TRP A 166 12.25 7.60 -4.30
CA TRP A 166 12.50 8.34 -5.54
C TRP A 166 11.27 9.16 -5.96
N ARG A 167 10.09 8.56 -6.00
CA ARG A 167 8.83 9.26 -6.23
C ARG A 167 8.68 10.48 -5.33
N ASP A 168 8.93 10.30 -4.03
CA ASP A 168 8.74 11.34 -3.02
C ASP A 168 9.79 12.46 -3.13
N CYS A 169 11.06 12.12 -3.44
CA CYS A 169 12.10 13.11 -3.74
C CYS A 169 11.68 14.03 -4.89
N HIS A 170 11.01 13.47 -5.88
CA HIS A 170 10.61 14.20 -7.09
C HIS A 170 9.14 14.65 -7.10
N ARG A 171 8.39 14.41 -6.01
CA ARG A 171 6.97 14.82 -5.85
C ARG A 171 6.07 14.34 -6.98
N LEU A 172 6.28 13.10 -7.44
CA LEU A 172 5.52 12.53 -8.56
C LEU A 172 4.18 11.98 -8.10
N ALA A 173 3.14 12.19 -8.88
CA ALA A 173 1.84 11.54 -8.74
C ALA A 173 1.93 10.07 -9.22
N PHE A 174 2.51 9.21 -8.39
CA PHE A 174 2.76 7.80 -8.71
C PHE A 174 2.25 6.92 -7.57
N PRO A 175 1.04 6.35 -7.70
CA PRO A 175 0.40 5.58 -6.64
C PRO A 175 1.23 4.38 -6.20
N SER A 176 1.17 4.05 -4.91
CA SER A 176 2.02 2.99 -4.35
C SER A 176 1.78 1.62 -4.97
N MET A 177 0.55 1.30 -5.36
CA MET A 177 0.24 0.01 -5.98
C MET A 177 0.79 -0.08 -7.41
N ASN A 178 0.76 1.03 -8.18
CA ASN A 178 1.44 1.10 -9.48
C ASN A 178 2.95 0.85 -9.34
N ILE A 179 3.59 1.48 -8.33
CA ILE A 179 5.02 1.25 -8.05
C ILE A 179 5.28 -0.22 -7.73
N GLU A 180 4.46 -0.82 -6.86
CA GLU A 180 4.61 -2.23 -6.48
C GLU A 180 4.58 -3.13 -7.71
N LEU A 181 3.56 -3.01 -8.56
CA LEU A 181 3.41 -3.85 -9.74
C LEU A 181 4.48 -3.57 -10.81
N ILE A 182 4.83 -2.31 -11.05
CA ILE A 182 5.91 -1.94 -11.98
C ILE A 182 7.25 -2.54 -11.55
N VAL A 183 7.59 -2.49 -10.26
CA VAL A 183 8.83 -3.09 -9.76
C VAL A 183 8.83 -4.61 -9.95
N LEU A 184 7.70 -5.27 -9.74
CA LEU A 184 7.59 -6.70 -9.98
C LEU A 184 7.78 -7.05 -11.45
N GLU A 185 7.15 -6.30 -12.35
CA GLU A 185 7.31 -6.48 -13.80
C GLU A 185 8.75 -6.18 -14.27
N ALA A 186 9.32 -5.07 -13.82
CA ALA A 186 10.67 -4.64 -14.19
C ALA A 186 11.75 -5.66 -13.80
N LEU A 187 11.54 -6.35 -12.67
CA LEU A 187 12.49 -7.31 -12.13
C LEU A 187 12.03 -8.77 -12.32
N ARG A 188 11.09 -9.01 -13.21
CA ARG A 188 10.68 -10.37 -13.59
C ARG A 188 11.87 -11.11 -14.23
N GLY A 189 12.21 -12.28 -13.70
CA GLY A 189 13.34 -13.08 -14.16
C GLY A 189 14.72 -12.64 -13.63
N TYR A 190 14.82 -11.54 -12.89
CA TYR A 190 16.07 -11.16 -12.23
C TYR A 190 16.32 -12.01 -10.99
N SER A 191 17.59 -12.34 -10.72
CA SER A 191 18.01 -13.04 -9.50
C SER A 191 17.60 -12.27 -8.24
N TYR A 192 17.37 -12.99 -7.16
CA TYR A 192 17.14 -12.37 -5.83
C TYR A 192 18.39 -11.64 -5.31
N ASP A 193 19.59 -12.05 -5.77
CA ASP A 193 20.88 -11.44 -5.40
C ASP A 193 21.26 -10.24 -6.28
N THR A 194 20.35 -9.78 -7.14
CA THR A 194 20.58 -8.58 -7.98
C THR A 194 20.98 -7.39 -7.08
N SER A 195 22.07 -6.73 -7.43
CA SER A 195 22.57 -5.57 -6.68
C SER A 195 21.51 -4.45 -6.62
N LEU A 196 21.55 -3.63 -5.57
CA LEU A 196 20.61 -2.50 -5.46
C LEU A 196 20.75 -1.54 -6.64
N THR A 197 21.98 -1.32 -7.11
CA THR A 197 22.26 -0.46 -8.27
C THR A 197 21.61 -1.02 -9.54
N ASP A 198 21.91 -2.27 -9.88
CA ASP A 198 21.45 -2.87 -11.13
C ASP A 198 19.93 -3.01 -11.14
N GLY A 199 19.35 -3.49 -10.06
CA GLY A 199 17.91 -3.64 -9.95
C GLY A 199 17.17 -2.30 -9.98
N PHE A 200 17.69 -1.27 -9.31
CA PHE A 200 17.03 0.04 -9.34
C PHE A 200 17.18 0.75 -10.69
N LEU A 201 18.34 0.62 -11.36
CA LEU A 201 18.51 1.07 -12.74
C LEU A 201 17.52 0.36 -13.69
N GLN A 202 17.35 -0.95 -13.53
CA GLN A 202 16.39 -1.71 -14.32
C GLN A 202 14.94 -1.23 -14.10
N VAL A 203 14.56 -0.92 -12.86
CA VAL A 203 13.24 -0.34 -12.57
C VAL A 203 13.07 1.00 -13.29
N LEU A 204 14.08 1.89 -13.22
CA LEU A 204 14.00 3.18 -13.90
C LEU A 204 13.93 3.04 -15.44
N ARG A 205 14.68 2.10 -16.05
CA ARG A 205 14.59 1.80 -17.49
C ARG A 205 13.19 1.27 -17.85
N TYR A 206 12.67 0.35 -17.08
CA TYR A 206 11.33 -0.16 -17.31
C TYR A 206 10.26 0.95 -17.23
N ILE A 207 10.39 1.87 -16.27
CA ILE A 207 9.50 3.04 -16.17
C ILE A 207 9.63 3.92 -17.41
N GLU A 208 10.87 4.24 -17.84
CA GLU A 208 11.11 5.02 -19.05
C GLU A 208 10.47 4.39 -20.29
N ASP A 209 10.63 3.09 -20.45
CA ASP A 209 10.25 2.39 -21.68
C ASP A 209 8.77 2.00 -21.73
N LYS A 210 8.15 1.70 -20.57
CA LYS A 210 6.89 0.96 -20.54
C LYS A 210 5.74 1.65 -19.79
N ILE A 211 5.97 2.71 -19.01
CA ILE A 211 4.93 3.25 -18.14
C ILE A 211 3.72 3.82 -18.90
N LEU A 212 3.94 4.40 -20.10
CA LEU A 212 2.85 4.98 -20.90
C LEU A 212 1.85 3.92 -21.36
N ASP A 213 2.37 2.75 -21.75
CA ASP A 213 1.59 1.62 -22.28
C ASP A 213 1.38 0.53 -21.23
N SER A 214 1.69 0.84 -19.95
CA SER A 214 1.57 -0.16 -18.89
C SER A 214 0.12 -0.61 -18.69
N TYR A 215 -0.08 -1.93 -18.63
CA TYR A 215 -1.35 -2.56 -18.31
C TYR A 215 -1.16 -3.43 -17.07
N LEU A 216 -1.49 -2.85 -15.90
CA LEU A 216 -1.25 -3.45 -14.60
C LEU A 216 -2.59 -3.86 -13.97
N ILE A 217 -2.75 -5.13 -13.68
CA ILE A 217 -3.95 -5.68 -13.06
C ILE A 217 -3.71 -5.90 -11.57
N ASP A 218 -4.68 -5.51 -10.73
CA ASP A 218 -4.68 -5.79 -9.31
C ASP A 218 -4.68 -7.31 -9.07
N PRO A 219 -3.65 -7.88 -8.41
CA PRO A 219 -3.63 -9.32 -8.09
C PRO A 219 -4.80 -9.75 -7.20
N GLY A 220 -5.40 -8.82 -6.45
CA GLY A 220 -6.56 -9.07 -5.60
C GLY A 220 -7.91 -8.84 -6.30
N ASN A 221 -7.91 -8.32 -7.53
CA ASN A 221 -9.13 -8.06 -8.31
C ASN A 221 -8.81 -7.97 -9.81
N SER A 222 -9.01 -9.03 -10.53
CA SER A 222 -8.72 -9.09 -11.98
C SER A 222 -9.52 -8.10 -12.85
N GLY A 223 -10.62 -7.55 -12.33
CA GLY A 223 -11.40 -6.50 -12.98
C GLY A 223 -10.90 -5.07 -12.69
N ASN A 224 -9.85 -4.91 -11.89
CA ASN A 224 -9.31 -3.60 -11.53
C ASN A 224 -7.96 -3.35 -12.23
N ILE A 225 -7.96 -2.43 -13.18
CA ILE A 225 -6.77 -2.03 -13.94
C ILE A 225 -6.07 -0.90 -13.18
N ILE A 226 -5.01 -1.23 -12.45
CA ILE A 226 -4.26 -0.29 -11.59
C ILE A 226 -3.57 0.81 -12.40
N SER A 227 -3.17 0.53 -13.64
CA SER A 227 -2.56 1.54 -14.52
C SER A 227 -3.52 2.69 -14.89
N ASP A 228 -4.84 2.51 -14.71
CA ASP A 228 -5.84 3.54 -14.94
C ASP A 228 -5.98 4.54 -13.77
N ASP A 229 -5.36 4.25 -12.62
CA ASP A 229 -5.27 5.18 -11.49
C ASP A 229 -4.36 6.39 -11.78
N MET A 230 -3.62 6.37 -12.89
CA MET A 230 -2.75 7.46 -13.33
C MET A 230 -3.28 8.09 -14.61
N THR A 231 -3.33 9.42 -14.63
CA THR A 231 -3.58 10.15 -15.88
C THR A 231 -2.40 10.01 -16.85
N PHE A 232 -2.63 10.26 -18.13
CA PHE A 232 -1.54 10.27 -19.11
C PHE A 232 -0.44 11.28 -18.74
N GLN A 233 -0.80 12.43 -18.19
CA GLN A 233 0.15 13.45 -17.74
C GLN A 233 1.00 12.98 -16.56
N ASP A 234 0.39 12.27 -15.60
CA ASP A 234 1.12 11.67 -14.49
C ASP A 234 2.14 10.63 -14.99
N LYS A 235 1.71 9.73 -15.90
CA LYS A 235 2.59 8.73 -16.53
C LYS A 235 3.75 9.41 -17.28
N LEU A 236 3.47 10.47 -18.05
CA LEU A 236 4.47 11.22 -18.79
C LEU A 236 5.50 11.90 -17.85
N ALA A 237 5.03 12.51 -16.76
CA ALA A 237 5.90 13.13 -15.77
C ALA A 237 6.83 12.09 -15.10
N VAL A 238 6.30 10.92 -14.76
CA VAL A 238 7.07 9.81 -14.18
C VAL A 238 8.09 9.27 -15.19
N GLN A 239 7.71 9.09 -16.46
CA GLN A 239 8.61 8.67 -17.54
C GLN A 239 9.78 9.63 -17.74
N GLN A 240 9.48 10.92 -17.88
CA GLN A 240 10.51 11.96 -18.08
C GLN A 240 11.48 12.02 -16.89
N LYS A 241 10.96 11.86 -15.68
CA LYS A 241 11.80 11.84 -14.49
C LYS A 241 12.69 10.59 -14.44
N ALA A 242 12.19 9.43 -14.84
CA ALA A 242 13.00 8.22 -14.93
C ALA A 242 14.14 8.39 -15.95
N ARG A 243 13.85 8.91 -17.15
CA ARG A 243 14.85 9.26 -18.16
C ARG A 243 15.91 10.22 -17.63
N ASN A 244 15.49 11.30 -16.97
CA ASN A 244 16.41 12.27 -16.37
C ASN A 244 17.24 11.65 -15.25
N SER A 245 16.69 10.71 -14.48
CA SER A 245 17.42 9.99 -13.44
C SER A 245 18.49 9.06 -14.00
N LEU A 246 18.20 8.40 -15.11
CA LEU A 246 19.14 7.50 -15.81
C LEU A 246 20.35 8.25 -16.43
N SER A 247 20.20 9.54 -16.76
CA SER A 247 21.28 10.37 -17.29
C SER A 247 22.18 10.99 -16.20
N GLN A 248 21.84 10.81 -14.91
CA GLN A 248 22.61 11.40 -13.82
C GLN A 248 23.89 10.61 -13.54
N GLN A 249 24.99 11.34 -13.32
CA GLN A 249 26.28 10.74 -12.95
C GLN A 249 26.31 10.26 -11.50
N TYR A 250 25.56 10.91 -10.59
CA TYR A 250 25.59 10.67 -9.16
C TYR A 250 24.23 10.26 -8.62
N TRP A 251 24.19 9.26 -7.77
CA TRP A 251 22.98 8.79 -7.09
C TRP A 251 22.32 9.85 -6.22
N SER A 252 23.10 10.79 -5.67
CA SER A 252 22.58 11.91 -4.89
C SER A 252 21.69 12.88 -5.68
N SER A 253 21.78 12.86 -7.02
CA SER A 253 20.88 13.59 -7.92
C SER A 253 19.65 12.79 -8.32
N VAL A 254 19.64 11.49 -8.02
CA VAL A 254 18.53 10.57 -8.35
C VAL A 254 17.60 10.35 -7.16
N VAL A 255 18.17 10.07 -5.98
CA VAL A 255 17.41 9.76 -4.77
C VAL A 255 18.18 10.22 -3.53
N TRP A 256 17.48 10.90 -2.56
CA TRP A 256 18.12 11.48 -1.36
C TRP A 256 17.23 11.42 -0.10
#